data_1efc08f8d8b1da2403cc59a820902cdf
#
_entry.id   1efc08f8d8b1da2403cc59a820902cdf
#
_cell.length_a   1.000
_cell.length_b   1.000
_cell.length_c   1.000
_cell.angle_alpha   90.00
_cell.angle_beta   90.00
_cell.angle_gamma   90.00
#
_symmetry.space_group_name_H-M   'P 1'
#
loop_
_entity.id
_entity.type
_entity.pdbx_description
1 polymer ?
#
loop_
_entity_poly.entity_id
_entity_poly.type
_entity_poly.pdbx_seq_one_letter_code
_entity_poly.pdbx_strand_id
1 'polypeptide(L)'
;MNCEYDFDYKTKYEFKDSVMRRAEIVFEWNNKEYEICSLDGKKWLFCNHNDDSDDTFFENIDDVMNHKIGDDKLIDICTKFTVIERTF
;
A
#
# COMPACT_ATOMS: atom_id res chain seq x y z
N MET A 1 5.44 27.74 9.32
CA MET A 1 5.19 26.40 9.68
C MET A 1 4.44 25.65 8.60
N ASN A 2 4.79 24.50 8.41
CA ASN A 2 4.18 23.72 7.37
C ASN A 2 3.00 22.96 7.84
N CYS A 3 2.00 22.94 7.05
CA CYS A 3 0.88 22.09 7.29
C CYS A 3 1.08 20.80 6.55
N GLU A 4 2.11 20.15 6.93
CA GLU A 4 2.40 18.92 6.26
C GLU A 4 1.38 17.89 6.62
N TYR A 5 0.87 17.25 5.63
CA TYR A 5 0.05 16.09 5.85
C TYR A 5 1.00 14.90 5.94
N ASP A 6 1.02 14.30 7.10
CA ASP A 6 1.86 13.13 7.30
C ASP A 6 1.00 11.89 7.04
N PHE A 7 1.09 11.36 5.84
CA PHE A 7 0.34 10.18 5.45
C PHE A 7 1.05 8.89 5.83
N ASP A 8 2.29 8.98 6.26
CA ASP A 8 3.07 7.78 6.55
C ASP A 8 2.48 6.99 7.71
N TYR A 9 2.58 5.68 7.61
CA TYR A 9 2.08 4.79 8.65
C TYR A 9 3.07 4.72 9.79
N LYS A 10 2.57 4.80 11.00
CA LYS A 10 3.41 4.75 12.20
C LYS A 10 3.57 3.34 12.72
N THR A 11 2.61 2.47 12.42
CA THR A 11 2.66 1.07 12.85
C THR A 11 2.14 0.17 11.75
N LYS A 12 2.48 -1.11 11.86
CA LYS A 12 1.97 -2.13 10.94
C LYS A 12 0.45 -2.27 11.05
N TYR A 13 -0.07 -2.07 12.25
CA TYR A 13 -1.51 -2.15 12.48
C TYR A 13 -2.25 -1.04 11.75
N GLU A 14 -1.68 0.14 11.75
CA GLU A 14 -2.29 1.27 11.05
C GLU A 14 -2.38 0.97 9.55
N PHE A 15 -1.33 0.42 8.97
CA PHE A 15 -1.32 0.05 7.56
C PHE A 15 -2.38 -1.01 7.27
N LYS A 16 -2.38 -2.07 8.06
CA LYS A 16 -3.34 -3.16 7.87
C LYS A 16 -4.78 -2.65 8.01
N ASP A 17 -5.02 -1.79 8.99
CA ASP A 17 -6.34 -1.22 9.21
C ASP A 17 -6.80 -0.41 7.98
N SER A 18 -5.92 0.42 7.43
CA SER A 18 -6.20 1.18 6.21
C SER A 18 -6.59 0.26 5.06
N VAL A 19 -5.80 -0.79 4.84
CA VAL A 19 -6.08 -1.73 3.74
C VAL A 19 -7.40 -2.43 3.97
N MET A 20 -7.69 -2.83 5.20
CA MET A 20 -8.95 -3.50 5.53
C MET A 20 -10.15 -2.58 5.34
N ARG A 21 -9.97 -1.27 5.52
CA ARG A 21 -11.01 -0.28 5.29
C ARG A 21 -11.17 0.07 3.81
N ARG A 22 -10.45 -0.63 2.95
CA ARG A 22 -10.52 -0.43 1.50
C ARG A 22 -10.00 0.93 1.07
N ALA A 23 -8.98 1.43 1.77
CA ALA A 23 -8.34 2.69 1.39
C ALA A 23 -7.63 2.55 0.06
N GLU A 24 -7.59 3.65 -0.69
CA GLU A 24 -6.70 3.76 -1.83
C GLU A 24 -5.39 4.33 -1.29
N ILE A 25 -4.30 3.61 -1.50
CA ILE A 25 -3.00 3.99 -0.95
C ILE A 25 -2.00 4.04 -2.08
N VAL A 26 -1.37 5.22 -2.24
CA VAL A 26 -0.28 5.40 -3.19
C VAL A 26 0.98 5.66 -2.37
N PHE A 27 2.04 4.91 -2.64
CA PHE A 27 3.27 5.06 -1.89
C PHE A 27 4.49 4.90 -2.78
N GLU A 28 5.62 5.40 -2.29
CA GLU A 28 6.90 5.30 -2.97
C GLU A 28 7.86 4.45 -2.15
N TRP A 29 8.55 3.55 -2.82
CA TRP A 29 9.55 2.69 -2.22
C TRP A 29 10.67 2.49 -3.22
N ASN A 30 11.90 2.79 -2.80
CA ASN A 30 13.10 2.67 -3.65
C ASN A 30 12.94 3.43 -4.98
N ASN A 31 12.40 4.65 -4.89
CA ASN A 31 12.20 5.55 -6.04
C ASN A 31 11.20 5.03 -7.06
N LYS A 32 10.34 4.12 -6.65
CA LYS A 32 9.28 3.60 -7.50
C LYS A 32 7.94 3.79 -6.83
N GLU A 33 6.91 4.02 -7.61
CA GLU A 33 5.58 4.31 -7.10
C GLU A 33 4.66 3.11 -7.27
N TYR A 34 3.90 2.83 -6.22
CA TYR A 34 2.97 1.70 -6.18
C TYR A 34 1.63 2.15 -5.64
N GLU A 35 0.61 1.36 -5.92
CA GLU A 35 -0.73 1.66 -5.43
C GLU A 35 -1.43 0.40 -4.95
N ILE A 36 -2.19 0.53 -3.87
CA ILE A 36 -3.08 -0.52 -3.39
C ILE A 36 -4.49 0.07 -3.38
N CYS A 37 -5.44 -0.62 -3.99
CA CYS A 37 -6.82 -0.18 -3.98
C CYS A 37 -7.76 -1.38 -3.87
N SER A 38 -9.02 -1.10 -3.60
CA SER A 38 -10.04 -2.13 -3.48
C SER A 38 -10.87 -2.20 -4.75
N LEU A 39 -11.18 -3.41 -5.19
CA LEU A 39 -12.07 -3.64 -6.32
C LEU A 39 -13.38 -4.24 -5.81
N ASP A 40 -14.47 -3.53 -6.04
CA ASP A 40 -15.83 -4.00 -5.72
C ASP A 40 -16.01 -4.40 -4.27
N GLY A 41 -15.14 -3.92 -3.38
CA GLY A 41 -15.20 -4.26 -1.97
C GLY A 41 -14.90 -5.72 -1.65
N LYS A 42 -14.41 -6.48 -2.62
CA LYS A 42 -14.14 -7.90 -2.44
C LYS A 42 -12.69 -8.28 -2.61
N LYS A 43 -12.01 -7.61 -3.52
CA LYS A 43 -10.63 -7.92 -3.84
C LYS A 43 -9.78 -6.68 -3.69
N TRP A 44 -8.49 -6.90 -3.49
CA TRP A 44 -7.52 -5.82 -3.50
C TRP A 44 -6.69 -5.93 -4.78
N LEU A 45 -6.29 -4.78 -5.29
CA LEU A 45 -5.41 -4.69 -6.44
C LEU A 45 -4.13 -3.98 -6.03
N PHE A 46 -3.01 -4.59 -6.34
CA PHE A 46 -1.69 -3.97 -6.17
C PHE A 46 -1.16 -3.61 -7.56
N CYS A 47 -0.90 -2.33 -7.76
CA CYS A 47 -0.40 -1.82 -9.03
C CYS A 47 1.00 -1.29 -8.89
N ASN A 48 1.83 -1.60 -9.88
CA ASN A 48 3.16 -1.02 -10.00
C ASN A 48 3.07 0.07 -11.06
N HIS A 49 3.13 1.33 -10.65
CA HIS A 49 3.00 2.45 -11.58
C HIS A 49 4.15 2.55 -12.57
N ASN A 50 5.22 1.82 -12.31
CA ASN A 50 6.39 1.82 -13.19
C ASN A 50 6.30 0.75 -14.27
N ASP A 51 5.38 -0.21 -14.11
CA ASP A 51 5.21 -1.31 -15.05
C ASP A 51 3.74 -1.76 -15.03
N ASP A 52 3.00 -1.33 -16.03
CA ASP A 52 1.57 -1.59 -16.10
C ASP A 52 1.21 -3.07 -16.21
N SER A 53 2.17 -3.90 -16.55
CA SER A 53 1.90 -5.32 -16.73
C SER A 53 1.99 -6.12 -15.43
N ASP A 54 2.28 -5.45 -14.31
CA ASP A 54 2.61 -6.12 -13.06
C ASP A 54 1.53 -5.95 -12.00
N ASP A 55 0.26 -5.94 -12.41
CA ASP A 55 -0.85 -5.83 -11.49
C ASP A 55 -1.12 -7.18 -10.82
N THR A 56 -1.37 -7.15 -9.52
CA THR A 56 -1.63 -8.37 -8.75
C THR A 56 -2.94 -8.20 -7.97
N PHE A 57 -3.75 -9.25 -7.99
CA PHE A 57 -5.04 -9.26 -7.30
C PHE A 57 -4.98 -10.16 -6.07
N PHE A 58 -5.65 -9.74 -5.00
CA PHE A 58 -5.70 -10.50 -3.76
C PHE A 58 -7.14 -10.58 -3.26
N GLU A 59 -7.50 -11.72 -2.69
CA GLU A 59 -8.81 -11.90 -2.07
C GLU A 59 -8.71 -11.97 -0.55
N ASN A 60 -7.49 -12.00 -0.03
CA ASN A 60 -7.21 -12.21 1.38
C ASN A 60 -6.26 -11.12 1.88
N ILE A 61 -6.59 -10.54 3.04
CA ILE A 61 -5.79 -9.45 3.59
C ILE A 61 -4.35 -9.91 3.89
N ASP A 62 -4.18 -11.14 4.35
CA ASP A 62 -2.84 -11.63 4.67
C ASP A 62 -1.97 -11.72 3.42
N ASP A 63 -2.57 -12.02 2.28
CA ASP A 63 -1.82 -12.07 1.02
C ASP A 63 -1.34 -10.69 0.60
N VAL A 64 -2.14 -9.65 0.88
CA VAL A 64 -1.72 -8.28 0.64
C VAL A 64 -0.54 -7.94 1.55
N MET A 65 -0.67 -8.26 2.83
CA MET A 65 0.36 -7.94 3.81
C MET A 65 1.68 -8.64 3.49
N ASN A 66 1.60 -9.86 2.97
CA ASN A 66 2.79 -10.66 2.66
C ASN A 66 3.31 -10.49 1.24
N HIS A 67 2.65 -9.67 0.44
CA HIS A 67 3.12 -9.40 -0.91
C HIS A 67 4.50 -8.75 -0.86
N LYS A 68 5.39 -9.18 -1.74
CA LYS A 68 6.76 -8.71 -1.74
C LYS A 68 7.03 -7.71 -2.86
N ILE A 69 7.80 -6.70 -2.54
CA ILE A 69 8.45 -5.84 -3.54
C ILE A 69 9.93 -6.19 -3.44
N GLY A 70 10.44 -6.90 -4.44
CA GLY A 70 11.77 -7.48 -4.33
C GLY A 70 11.75 -8.55 -3.24
N ASP A 71 12.58 -8.39 -2.22
CA ASP A 71 12.67 -9.34 -1.12
C ASP A 71 11.90 -8.87 0.13
N ASP A 72 11.23 -7.73 0.04
CA ASP A 72 10.60 -7.11 1.21
C ASP A 72 9.09 -7.26 1.17
N LYS A 73 8.51 -7.75 2.25
CA LYS A 73 7.06 -7.85 2.39
C LYS A 73 6.49 -6.48 2.71
N LEU A 74 5.29 -6.19 2.19
CA LEU A 74 4.63 -4.92 2.47
C LEU A 74 4.51 -4.66 3.98
N ILE A 75 4.14 -5.68 4.74
CA ILE A 75 3.97 -5.52 6.19
C ILE A 75 5.29 -5.13 6.87
N ASP A 76 6.42 -5.48 6.29
CA ASP A 76 7.73 -5.18 6.88
C ASP A 76 8.24 -3.79 6.50
N ILE A 77 7.75 -3.22 5.40
CA ILE A 77 8.24 -1.93 4.92
C ILE A 77 7.20 -0.82 5.04
N CYS A 78 6.00 -1.14 5.47
CA CYS A 78 4.89 -0.18 5.46
C CYS A 78 5.13 1.03 6.36
N THR A 79 5.99 0.91 7.36
CA THR A 79 6.34 2.05 8.22
C THR A 79 7.59 2.77 7.70
N LYS A 80 8.15 2.30 6.59
CA LYS A 80 9.39 2.85 6.02
C LYS A 80 9.18 3.53 4.67
N PHE A 81 8.22 3.05 3.88
CA PHE A 81 7.96 3.68 2.58
C PHE A 81 7.26 5.02 2.78
N THR A 82 7.32 5.86 1.76
CA THR A 82 6.71 7.19 1.82
C THR A 82 5.31 7.11 1.23
N VAL A 83 4.30 7.42 2.02
CA VAL A 83 2.92 7.42 1.55
C VAL A 83 2.65 8.75 0.86
N ILE A 84 2.26 8.67 -0.41
CA ILE A 84 1.96 9.84 -1.21
C ILE A 84 0.52 10.26 -1.01
N GLU A 85 -0.38 9.26 -0.94
CA GLU A 85 -1.80 9.51 -0.81
C GLU A 85 -2.47 8.32 -0.15
N ARG A 86 -3.44 8.59 0.69
CA ARG A 86 -4.31 7.52 1.24
C ARG A 86 -5.64 8.12 1.63
N THR A 87 -6.72 7.35 1.42
CA THR A 87 -8.06 7.82 1.72
C THR A 87 -8.47 7.57 3.18
N PHE A 88 -7.80 6.65 3.85
CA PHE A 88 -8.06 6.39 5.27
C PHE A 88 -6.79 6.31 6.06
#